data_ff4d363cba0b0fcd1b6833c5751fb984
#
_entry.id   ff4d363cba0b0fcd1b6833c5751fb984
#
_cell.length_a   1.000
_cell.length_b   1.000
_cell.length_c   1.000
_cell.angle_alpha   90.00
_cell.angle_beta   90.00
_cell.angle_gamma   90.00
#
_symmetry.space_group_name_H-M   'P 1'
#
loop_
_entity.id
_entity.type
_entity.pdbx_description
1 polymer ?
#
loop_
_entity_poly.entity_id
_entity_poly.type
_entity_poly.pdbx_seq_one_letter_code
_entity_poly.pdbx_strand_id
1 'polypeptide(L)'
;MSLFLVGANGGLGAIVVSSVLNPFIVSLHMILALFLVSVLSYATIESYKLINFDSFTSILLSKKVSISLITLWIFIVIEILLGTGIRTNIELIAIDNPLFSKGELLDSLNSYKYLHSILGFSLLFLSFYLCYLFKDDFLGLSKQLVYFIFGMIMFQIFLGEMMIFFELPQLTRLFHTWGSSWLVGIIIILYNTLQYEQS
;
A
#
# COMPACT_ATOMS: atom_id res chain seq x y z
N MET A 1 22.34 3.57 -4.11
CA MET A 1 21.18 4.17 -3.40
C MET A 1 20.37 3.14 -2.62
N SER A 2 19.95 2.01 -3.19
CA SER A 2 19.15 0.97 -2.51
C SER A 2 19.82 0.39 -1.26
N LEU A 3 21.13 0.09 -1.30
CA LEU A 3 21.86 -0.45 -0.15
C LEU A 3 21.86 0.51 1.06
N PHE A 4 22.01 1.81 0.81
CA PHE A 4 21.91 2.83 1.86
C PHE A 4 20.50 2.85 2.48
N LEU A 5 19.46 2.81 1.65
CA LEU A 5 18.07 2.78 2.13
C LEU A 5 17.76 1.52 2.95
N VAL A 6 18.28 0.36 2.54
CA VAL A 6 18.15 -0.90 3.31
C VAL A 6 18.81 -0.76 4.68
N GLY A 7 20.04 -0.25 4.73
CA GLY A 7 20.76 -0.03 5.99
C GLY A 7 20.05 0.99 6.90
N ALA A 8 19.58 2.11 6.34
CA ALA A 8 18.82 3.12 7.07
C ALA A 8 17.50 2.56 7.62
N ASN A 9 16.78 1.79 6.80
CA ASN A 9 15.52 1.15 7.22
C ASN A 9 15.75 0.10 8.32
N GLY A 10 16.82 -0.70 8.21
CA GLY A 10 17.22 -1.63 9.25
C GLY A 10 17.58 -0.94 10.57
N GLY A 11 18.34 0.17 10.50
CA GLY A 11 18.66 1.01 11.66
C GLY A 11 17.41 1.60 12.34
N LEU A 12 16.48 2.14 11.54
CA LEU A 12 15.19 2.61 12.06
C LEU A 12 14.37 1.47 12.69
N GLY A 13 14.39 0.27 12.11
CA GLY A 13 13.73 -0.90 12.69
C GLY A 13 14.27 -1.24 14.08
N ALA A 14 15.59 -1.16 14.29
CA ALA A 14 16.20 -1.35 15.61
C ALA A 14 15.75 -0.26 16.60
N ILE A 15 15.64 1.00 16.15
CA ILE A 15 15.15 2.12 16.97
C ILE A 15 13.66 1.93 17.33
N VAL A 16 12.81 1.43 16.40
CA VAL A 16 11.41 1.10 16.68
C VAL A 16 11.30 0.16 17.89
N VAL A 17 12.11 -0.89 17.93
CA VAL A 17 12.10 -1.86 19.04
C VAL A 17 12.58 -1.21 20.35
N SER A 18 13.65 -0.42 20.30
CA SER A 18 14.23 0.21 21.51
C SER A 18 13.39 1.39 22.03
N SER A 19 12.57 2.03 21.20
CA SER A 19 11.71 3.16 21.57
C SER A 19 10.33 2.77 22.11
N VAL A 20 10.12 1.48 22.42
CA VAL A 20 8.83 0.95 22.90
C VAL A 20 7.69 1.33 21.93
N LEU A 21 7.91 1.10 20.64
CA LEU A 21 6.92 1.37 19.56
C LEU A 21 6.48 2.84 19.46
N ASN A 22 7.40 3.80 19.66
CA ASN A 22 7.05 5.21 19.50
C ASN A 22 6.36 5.47 18.15
N PRO A 23 5.12 6.02 18.11
CA PRO A 23 4.31 6.13 16.89
C PRO A 23 5.00 6.90 15.76
N PHE A 24 5.77 7.94 16.08
CA PHE A 24 6.51 8.72 15.09
C PHE A 24 7.62 7.89 14.43
N ILE A 25 8.37 7.13 15.23
CA ILE A 25 9.48 6.29 14.72
C ILE A 25 8.92 5.12 13.89
N VAL A 26 7.82 4.50 14.31
CA VAL A 26 7.12 3.46 13.54
C VAL A 26 6.67 4.01 12.20
N SER A 27 6.04 5.19 12.17
CA SER A 27 5.58 5.83 10.93
C SER A 27 6.74 6.17 9.99
N LEU A 28 7.86 6.69 10.53
CA LEU A 28 9.06 7.01 9.75
C LEU A 28 9.69 5.75 9.14
N HIS A 29 9.78 4.67 9.93
CA HIS A 29 10.25 3.37 9.44
C HIS A 29 9.37 2.85 8.30
N MET A 30 8.04 2.94 8.43
CA MET A 30 7.09 2.53 7.39
C MET A 30 7.24 3.39 6.11
N ILE A 31 7.35 4.72 6.23
CA ILE A 31 7.57 5.60 5.08
C ILE A 31 8.84 5.19 4.33
N LEU A 32 9.94 4.97 5.05
CA LEU A 32 11.21 4.58 4.44
C LEU A 32 11.11 3.18 3.79
N ALA A 33 10.39 2.24 4.40
CA ALA A 33 10.13 0.92 3.83
C ALA A 33 9.32 1.01 2.53
N LEU A 34 8.26 1.81 2.48
CA LEU A 34 7.44 2.01 1.28
C LEU A 34 8.24 2.70 0.16
N PHE A 35 9.08 3.67 0.52
CA PHE A 35 10.00 4.30 -0.43
C PHE A 35 11.01 3.29 -0.98
N LEU A 36 11.58 2.43 -0.13
CA LEU A 36 12.48 1.36 -0.56
C LEU A 36 11.78 0.37 -1.52
N VAL A 37 10.56 -0.07 -1.20
CA VAL A 37 9.75 -0.93 -2.10
C VAL A 37 9.53 -0.24 -3.44
N SER A 38 9.20 1.05 -3.45
CA SER A 38 8.98 1.82 -4.67
C SER A 38 10.25 1.89 -5.53
N VAL A 39 11.42 2.17 -4.92
CA VAL A 39 12.72 2.24 -5.60
C VAL A 39 13.13 0.88 -6.17
N LEU A 40 12.93 -0.20 -5.41
CA LEU A 40 13.26 -1.56 -5.87
C LEU A 40 12.33 -2.01 -7.00
N SER A 41 11.03 -1.73 -6.90
CA SER A 41 10.05 -2.02 -7.95
C SER A 41 10.39 -1.27 -9.24
N TYR A 42 10.74 0.02 -9.14
CA TYR A 42 11.20 0.82 -10.27
C TYR A 42 12.48 0.22 -10.89
N ALA A 43 13.50 -0.07 -10.09
CA ALA A 43 14.76 -0.62 -10.57
C ALA A 43 14.57 -1.99 -11.25
N THR A 44 13.66 -2.81 -10.74
CA THR A 44 13.33 -4.12 -11.31
C THR A 44 12.73 -3.99 -12.70
N ILE A 45 11.73 -3.12 -12.88
CA ILE A 45 11.08 -2.95 -14.18
C ILE A 45 12.04 -2.30 -15.19
N GLU A 46 12.85 -1.33 -14.77
CA GLU A 46 13.86 -0.72 -15.65
C GLU A 46 14.92 -1.74 -16.09
N SER A 47 15.40 -2.59 -15.19
CA SER A 47 16.34 -3.65 -15.53
C SER A 47 15.72 -4.66 -16.51
N TYR A 48 14.44 -4.99 -16.33
CA TYR A 48 13.72 -5.88 -17.24
C TYR A 48 13.59 -5.28 -18.66
N LYS A 49 13.28 -3.98 -18.76
CA LYS A 49 13.20 -3.26 -20.04
C LYS A 49 14.53 -3.23 -20.77
N LEU A 50 15.64 -3.01 -20.05
CA LEU A 50 16.98 -2.99 -20.66
C LEU A 50 17.35 -4.33 -21.31
N ILE A 51 16.90 -5.45 -20.75
CA ILE A 51 17.15 -6.79 -21.30
C ILE A 51 16.24 -7.08 -22.50
N ASN A 52 15.01 -6.52 -22.52
CA ASN A 52 13.98 -6.81 -23.51
C ASN A 52 13.64 -5.57 -24.35
N PHE A 53 14.62 -4.74 -24.67
CA PHE A 53 14.44 -3.42 -25.29
C PHE A 53 13.60 -3.46 -26.58
N ASP A 54 13.81 -4.47 -27.43
CA ASP A 54 13.12 -4.62 -28.72
C ASP A 54 11.61 -4.92 -28.58
N SER A 55 11.16 -5.27 -27.36
CA SER A 55 9.77 -5.62 -27.07
C SER A 55 8.94 -4.47 -26.52
N PHE A 56 9.53 -3.28 -26.34
CA PHE A 56 8.89 -2.14 -25.72
C PHE A 56 8.82 -0.93 -26.64
N THR A 57 7.63 -0.41 -26.87
CA THR A 57 7.40 0.88 -27.53
C THR A 57 6.93 1.90 -26.50
N SER A 58 7.41 3.14 -26.61
CA SER A 58 6.91 4.24 -25.76
C SER A 58 5.50 4.63 -26.18
N ILE A 59 4.53 4.43 -25.32
CA ILE A 59 3.16 4.92 -25.51
C ILE A 59 2.97 6.19 -24.69
N LEU A 60 2.36 7.20 -25.31
CA LEU A 60 1.94 8.42 -24.61
C LEU A 60 0.80 8.08 -23.65
N LEU A 61 1.14 7.93 -22.37
CA LEU A 61 0.16 7.70 -21.31
C LEU A 61 -0.84 8.87 -21.26
N SER A 62 -2.13 8.58 -21.32
CA SER A 62 -3.13 9.63 -21.20
C SER A 62 -3.02 10.36 -19.86
N LYS A 63 -3.17 11.68 -19.88
CA LYS A 63 -3.07 12.51 -18.66
C LYS A 63 -4.03 12.03 -17.56
N LYS A 64 -5.22 11.54 -17.93
CA LYS A 64 -6.22 11.01 -16.99
C LYS A 64 -5.71 9.78 -16.26
N VAL A 65 -5.13 8.81 -17.00
CA VAL A 65 -4.58 7.59 -16.43
C VAL A 65 -3.39 7.90 -15.51
N SER A 66 -2.45 8.75 -15.96
CA SER A 66 -1.30 9.17 -15.16
C SER A 66 -1.70 9.81 -13.83
N ILE A 67 -2.64 10.80 -13.88
CA ILE A 67 -3.13 11.45 -12.66
C ILE A 67 -3.82 10.44 -11.74
N SER A 68 -4.67 9.55 -12.28
CA SER A 68 -5.39 8.56 -11.47
C SER A 68 -4.44 7.59 -10.78
N LEU A 69 -3.38 7.13 -11.44
CA LEU A 69 -2.38 6.24 -10.85
C LEU A 69 -1.56 6.93 -9.76
N ILE A 70 -1.13 8.17 -10.00
CA ILE A 70 -0.40 8.96 -8.98
C ILE A 70 -1.30 9.21 -7.76
N THR A 71 -2.55 9.58 -7.99
CA THR A 71 -3.53 9.81 -6.91
C THR A 71 -3.78 8.51 -6.12
N LEU A 72 -3.94 7.39 -6.82
CA LEU A 72 -4.11 6.08 -6.19
C LEU A 72 -2.90 5.71 -5.32
N TRP A 73 -1.69 5.91 -5.84
CA TRP A 73 -0.47 5.64 -5.09
C TRP A 73 -0.36 6.50 -3.83
N ILE A 74 -0.60 7.82 -3.94
CA ILE A 74 -0.57 8.75 -2.80
C ILE A 74 -1.61 8.33 -1.74
N PHE A 75 -2.83 8.02 -2.15
CA PHE A 75 -3.90 7.61 -1.23
C PHE A 75 -3.59 6.29 -0.54
N ILE A 76 -3.01 5.31 -1.24
CA ILE A 76 -2.57 4.05 -0.62
C ILE A 76 -1.46 4.30 0.41
N VAL A 77 -0.50 5.17 0.14
CA VAL A 77 0.54 5.52 1.12
C VAL A 77 -0.09 6.17 2.36
N ILE A 78 -1.02 7.12 2.18
CA ILE A 78 -1.74 7.76 3.30
C ILE A 78 -2.53 6.72 4.09
N GLU A 79 -3.22 5.79 3.40
CA GLU A 79 -3.99 4.71 4.01
C GLU A 79 -3.13 3.77 4.86
N ILE A 80 -1.94 3.41 4.36
CA ILE A 80 -0.99 2.60 5.12
C ILE A 80 -0.51 3.34 6.38
N LEU A 81 -0.25 4.64 6.28
CA LEU A 81 0.16 5.45 7.43
C LEU A 81 -0.95 5.58 8.48
N LEU A 82 -2.20 5.77 8.04
CA LEU A 82 -3.36 5.76 8.94
C LEU A 82 -3.53 4.41 9.63
N GLY A 83 -3.46 3.30 8.87
CA GLY A 83 -3.52 1.95 9.42
C GLY A 83 -2.39 1.65 10.41
N THR A 84 -1.18 2.12 10.11
CA THR A 84 -0.04 2.01 11.05
C THR A 84 -0.30 2.80 12.33
N GLY A 85 -0.86 4.01 12.22
CA GLY A 85 -1.26 4.83 13.37
C GLY A 85 -2.34 4.15 14.21
N ILE A 86 -3.35 3.55 13.60
CA ILE A 86 -4.39 2.76 14.28
C ILE A 86 -3.75 1.62 15.07
N ARG A 87 -2.90 0.83 14.42
CA ARG A 87 -2.21 -0.30 15.08
C ARG A 87 -1.40 0.16 16.29
N THR A 88 -0.59 1.19 16.13
CA THR A 88 0.26 1.70 17.21
C THR A 88 -0.57 2.23 18.37
N ASN A 89 -1.67 2.93 18.10
CA ASN A 89 -2.59 3.41 19.15
C ASN A 89 -3.24 2.24 19.91
N ILE A 90 -3.69 1.19 19.22
CA ILE A 90 -4.22 -0.02 19.88
C ILE A 90 -3.17 -0.62 20.82
N GLU A 91 -1.93 -0.75 20.37
CA GLU A 91 -0.83 -1.34 21.17
C GLU A 91 -0.53 -0.47 22.41
N LEU A 92 -0.51 0.86 22.28
CA LEU A 92 -0.31 1.77 23.42
C LEU A 92 -1.47 1.74 24.42
N ILE A 93 -2.73 1.78 23.93
CA ILE A 93 -3.90 1.70 24.81
C ILE A 93 -3.94 0.36 25.54
N ALA A 94 -3.53 -0.74 24.90
CA ALA A 94 -3.46 -2.06 25.52
C ALA A 94 -2.39 -2.14 26.63
N ILE A 95 -1.28 -1.40 26.51
CA ILE A 95 -0.27 -1.29 27.56
C ILE A 95 -0.83 -0.54 28.77
N ASP A 96 -1.53 0.58 28.55
CA ASP A 96 -2.10 1.40 29.62
C ASP A 96 -3.32 0.74 30.27
N ASN A 97 -4.04 -0.12 29.52
CA ASN A 97 -5.28 -0.77 29.94
C ASN A 97 -5.24 -2.29 29.68
N PRO A 98 -4.44 -3.05 30.44
CA PRO A 98 -4.19 -4.47 30.16
C PRO A 98 -5.41 -5.38 30.34
N LEU A 99 -6.49 -4.87 30.92
CA LEU A 99 -7.75 -5.60 31.13
C LEU A 99 -8.77 -5.37 30.01
N PHE A 100 -8.52 -4.45 29.07
CA PHE A 100 -9.44 -4.21 27.96
C PHE A 100 -9.49 -5.42 27.03
N SER A 101 -10.70 -5.79 26.64
CA SER A 101 -10.94 -6.70 25.53
C SER A 101 -10.53 -6.05 24.21
N LYS A 102 -10.30 -6.83 23.16
CA LYS A 102 -9.98 -6.29 21.85
C LYS A 102 -11.09 -5.43 21.26
N GLY A 103 -12.34 -5.73 21.59
CA GLY A 103 -13.49 -4.89 21.23
C GLY A 103 -13.40 -3.49 21.86
N GLU A 104 -13.13 -3.41 23.16
CA GLU A 104 -12.95 -2.13 23.89
C GLU A 104 -11.75 -1.34 23.33
N LEU A 105 -10.66 -2.01 22.94
CA LEU A 105 -9.53 -1.37 22.28
C LEU A 105 -9.92 -0.77 20.93
N LEU A 106 -10.73 -1.48 20.12
CA LEU A 106 -11.24 -0.96 18.83
C LEU A 106 -12.20 0.23 19.04
N ASP A 107 -13.01 0.21 20.07
CA ASP A 107 -13.94 1.31 20.37
C ASP A 107 -13.23 2.56 20.86
N SER A 108 -12.07 2.42 21.50
CA SER A 108 -11.25 3.53 21.98
C SER A 108 -10.58 4.35 20.87
N LEU A 109 -10.56 3.85 19.62
CA LEU A 109 -9.88 4.50 18.48
C LEU A 109 -10.57 5.76 17.95
N ASN A 110 -11.75 6.12 18.45
CA ASN A 110 -12.50 7.33 18.05
C ASN A 110 -12.63 7.49 16.52
N SER A 111 -12.34 8.71 16.02
CA SER A 111 -12.53 9.09 14.61
C SER A 111 -11.51 8.45 13.64
N TYR A 112 -10.37 7.97 14.10
CA TYR A 112 -9.31 7.43 13.23
C TYR A 112 -9.77 6.21 12.41
N LYS A 113 -10.56 5.30 13.03
CA LYS A 113 -11.09 4.13 12.33
C LYS A 113 -12.02 4.51 11.17
N TYR A 114 -12.84 5.55 11.35
CA TYR A 114 -13.76 6.01 10.30
C TYR A 114 -13.00 6.68 9.14
N LEU A 115 -11.96 7.48 9.43
CA LEU A 115 -11.15 8.11 8.40
C LEU A 115 -10.46 7.06 7.53
N HIS A 116 -9.87 6.03 8.14
CA HIS A 116 -9.26 4.90 7.44
C HIS A 116 -10.28 4.17 6.56
N SER A 117 -11.47 3.85 7.08
CA SER A 117 -12.53 3.20 6.30
C SER A 117 -13.00 4.05 5.10
N ILE A 118 -13.24 5.35 5.31
CA ILE A 118 -13.67 6.27 4.25
C ILE A 118 -12.62 6.35 3.13
N LEU A 119 -11.34 6.44 3.48
CA LEU A 119 -10.26 6.48 2.50
C LEU A 119 -10.14 5.14 1.77
N GLY A 120 -10.29 4.01 2.46
CA GLY A 120 -10.33 2.67 1.85
C GLY A 120 -11.43 2.53 0.80
N PHE A 121 -12.65 2.98 1.10
CA PHE A 121 -13.73 3.02 0.09
C PHE A 121 -13.43 3.99 -1.05
N SER A 122 -12.80 5.12 -0.79
CA SER A 122 -12.38 6.07 -1.84
C SER A 122 -11.37 5.42 -2.80
N LEU A 123 -10.45 4.61 -2.27
CA LEU A 123 -9.52 3.80 -3.08
C LEU A 123 -10.25 2.78 -3.95
N LEU A 124 -11.30 2.14 -3.43
CA LEU A 124 -12.12 1.21 -4.21
C LEU A 124 -12.77 1.91 -5.40
N PHE A 125 -13.39 3.06 -5.21
CA PHE A 125 -14.00 3.82 -6.31
C PHE A 125 -12.96 4.29 -7.32
N LEU A 126 -11.79 4.75 -6.88
CA LEU A 126 -10.72 5.20 -7.77
C LEU A 126 -10.14 4.04 -8.59
N SER A 127 -9.96 2.87 -7.98
CA SER A 127 -9.50 1.67 -8.70
C SER A 127 -10.55 1.13 -9.67
N PHE A 128 -11.84 1.21 -9.34
CA PHE A 128 -12.92 0.91 -10.27
C PHE A 128 -12.93 1.87 -11.47
N TYR A 129 -12.72 3.16 -11.22
CA TYR A 129 -12.58 4.14 -12.29
C TYR A 129 -11.39 3.83 -13.21
N LEU A 130 -10.26 3.38 -12.66
CA LEU A 130 -9.13 2.90 -13.46
C LEU A 130 -9.53 1.69 -14.30
N CYS A 131 -10.24 0.70 -13.77
CA CYS A 131 -10.76 -0.42 -14.55
C CYS A 131 -11.63 0.05 -15.73
N TYR A 132 -12.46 1.07 -15.50
CA TYR A 132 -13.27 1.67 -16.56
C TYR A 132 -12.42 2.33 -17.66
N LEU A 133 -11.35 3.05 -17.30
CA LEU A 133 -10.42 3.65 -18.27
C LEU A 133 -9.67 2.60 -19.10
N PHE A 134 -9.46 1.41 -18.57
CA PHE A 134 -8.72 0.33 -19.21
C PHE A 134 -9.58 -0.71 -19.94
N LYS A 135 -10.90 -0.51 -20.01
CA LYS A 135 -11.79 -1.55 -20.56
C LYS A 135 -11.56 -1.82 -22.05
N ASP A 136 -11.35 -0.78 -22.86
CA ASP A 136 -11.34 -0.85 -24.33
C ASP A 136 -9.95 -0.63 -24.95
N ASP A 137 -9.14 0.27 -24.39
CA ASP A 137 -7.93 0.81 -25.03
C ASP A 137 -6.63 0.08 -24.67
N PHE A 138 -6.66 -0.81 -23.69
CA PHE A 138 -5.47 -1.48 -23.18
C PHE A 138 -5.62 -2.99 -23.27
N LEU A 139 -4.56 -3.67 -23.72
CA LEU A 139 -4.47 -5.12 -23.82
C LEU A 139 -3.27 -5.63 -22.99
N GLY A 140 -3.25 -6.92 -22.72
CA GLY A 140 -2.09 -7.57 -22.11
C GLY A 140 -1.88 -7.30 -20.62
N LEU A 141 -0.61 -7.13 -20.23
CA LEU A 141 -0.17 -7.08 -18.84
C LEU A 141 -0.74 -5.88 -18.07
N SER A 142 -0.76 -4.69 -18.69
CA SER A 142 -1.26 -3.47 -18.04
C SER A 142 -2.72 -3.60 -17.59
N LYS A 143 -3.57 -4.16 -18.45
CA LYS A 143 -4.97 -4.43 -18.12
C LYS A 143 -5.11 -5.45 -16.97
N GLN A 144 -4.34 -6.53 -17.02
CA GLN A 144 -4.33 -7.53 -15.95
C GLN A 144 -3.89 -6.93 -14.62
N LEU A 145 -2.85 -6.08 -14.61
CA LEU A 145 -2.38 -5.40 -13.40
C LEU A 145 -3.44 -4.46 -12.81
N VAL A 146 -4.19 -3.72 -13.63
CA VAL A 146 -5.28 -2.85 -13.14
C VAL A 146 -6.38 -3.66 -12.46
N TYR A 147 -6.84 -4.75 -13.09
CA TYR A 147 -7.84 -5.63 -12.47
C TYR A 147 -7.30 -6.32 -11.21
N PHE A 148 -6.01 -6.68 -11.20
CA PHE A 148 -5.37 -7.24 -10.00
C PHE A 148 -5.31 -6.22 -8.86
N ILE A 149 -4.96 -4.95 -9.13
CA ILE A 149 -4.98 -3.86 -8.15
C ILE A 149 -6.39 -3.68 -7.57
N PHE A 150 -7.42 -3.66 -8.41
CA PHE A 150 -8.81 -3.57 -7.98
C PHE A 150 -9.20 -4.74 -7.06
N GLY A 151 -8.90 -5.97 -7.47
CA GLY A 151 -9.15 -7.16 -6.66
C GLY A 151 -8.39 -7.16 -5.34
N MET A 152 -7.14 -6.69 -5.34
CA MET A 152 -6.35 -6.54 -4.12
C MET A 152 -6.92 -5.49 -3.17
N ILE A 153 -7.42 -4.35 -3.66
CA ILE A 153 -8.07 -3.33 -2.83
C ILE A 153 -9.36 -3.91 -2.20
N MET A 154 -10.18 -4.62 -2.98
CA MET A 154 -11.35 -5.33 -2.43
C MET A 154 -10.95 -6.33 -1.34
N PHE A 155 -9.89 -7.10 -1.58
CA PHE A 155 -9.37 -8.05 -0.60
C PHE A 155 -8.86 -7.36 0.67
N GLN A 156 -8.22 -6.19 0.55
CA GLN A 156 -7.78 -5.38 1.70
C GLN A 156 -8.97 -4.89 2.54
N ILE A 157 -10.04 -4.43 1.91
CA ILE A 157 -11.27 -4.04 2.61
C ILE A 157 -11.88 -5.25 3.33
N PHE A 158 -11.98 -6.39 2.64
CA PHE A 158 -12.46 -7.63 3.25
C PHE A 158 -11.63 -8.03 4.48
N LEU A 159 -10.29 -7.98 4.40
CA LEU A 159 -9.42 -8.26 5.55
C LEU A 159 -9.63 -7.24 6.68
N GLY A 160 -9.88 -5.97 6.35
CA GLY A 160 -10.20 -4.91 7.31
C GLY A 160 -11.48 -5.23 8.10
N GLU A 161 -12.55 -5.60 7.40
CA GLU A 161 -13.82 -6.02 8.02
C GLU A 161 -13.65 -7.28 8.88
N MET A 162 -12.87 -8.26 8.39
CA MET A 162 -12.54 -9.46 9.16
C MET A 162 -11.79 -9.14 10.45
N MET A 163 -10.92 -8.11 10.44
CA MET A 163 -10.21 -7.67 11.66
C MET A 163 -11.18 -7.09 12.70
N ILE A 164 -12.21 -6.38 12.27
CA ILE A 164 -13.23 -5.83 13.18
C ILE A 164 -14.11 -6.98 13.70
N PHE A 165 -14.60 -7.84 12.82
CA PHE A 165 -15.56 -8.89 13.17
C PHE A 165 -14.97 -9.99 14.08
N PHE A 166 -13.70 -10.38 13.84
CA PHE A 166 -13.01 -11.43 14.62
C PHE A 166 -12.03 -10.86 15.66
N GLU A 167 -12.18 -9.61 16.05
CA GLU A 167 -11.38 -8.99 17.11
C GLU A 167 -9.87 -9.11 16.88
N LEU A 168 -9.41 -8.60 15.74
CA LEU A 168 -7.99 -8.44 15.40
C LEU A 168 -7.18 -9.76 15.32
N PRO A 169 -7.56 -10.77 14.52
CA PRO A 169 -6.77 -11.99 14.37
C PRO A 169 -5.36 -11.67 13.81
N GLN A 170 -4.36 -12.40 14.27
CA GLN A 170 -2.96 -12.13 13.88
C GLN A 170 -2.72 -12.32 12.38
N LEU A 171 -3.28 -13.38 11.79
CA LEU A 171 -3.11 -13.69 10.36
C LEU A 171 -3.75 -12.63 9.45
N THR A 172 -4.94 -12.14 9.77
CA THR A 172 -5.59 -11.09 8.99
C THR A 172 -4.79 -9.78 9.03
N ARG A 173 -4.24 -9.40 10.19
CA ARG A 173 -3.34 -8.25 10.32
C ARG A 173 -2.09 -8.40 9.46
N LEU A 174 -1.48 -9.58 9.45
CA LEU A 174 -0.30 -9.88 8.66
C LEU A 174 -0.58 -9.74 7.16
N PHE A 175 -1.63 -10.41 6.65
CA PHE A 175 -1.99 -10.35 5.24
C PHE A 175 -2.45 -8.96 4.80
N HIS A 176 -3.14 -8.24 5.66
CA HIS A 176 -3.53 -6.85 5.39
C HIS A 176 -2.29 -5.94 5.22
N THR A 177 -1.30 -6.05 6.10
CA THR A 177 -0.05 -5.28 6.01
C THR A 177 0.78 -5.68 4.77
N TRP A 178 0.91 -6.97 4.48
CA TRP A 178 1.66 -7.45 3.30
C TRP A 178 1.00 -7.01 2.00
N GLY A 179 -0.30 -7.23 1.89
CA GLY A 179 -1.05 -6.86 0.67
C GLY A 179 -1.02 -5.37 0.38
N SER A 180 -1.05 -4.52 1.42
CA SER A 180 -0.91 -3.08 1.27
C SER A 180 0.47 -2.69 0.72
N SER A 181 1.55 -3.33 1.20
CA SER A 181 2.91 -3.09 0.69
C SER A 181 3.07 -3.54 -0.76
N TRP A 182 2.44 -4.66 -1.14
CA TRP A 182 2.44 -5.14 -2.54
C TRP A 182 1.73 -4.16 -3.47
N LEU A 183 0.59 -3.59 -3.04
CA LEU A 183 -0.12 -2.58 -3.84
C LEU A 183 0.77 -1.40 -4.22
N VAL A 184 1.59 -0.90 -3.30
CA VAL A 184 2.53 0.19 -3.58
C VAL A 184 3.51 -0.20 -4.70
N GLY A 185 4.12 -1.38 -4.62
CA GLY A 185 5.06 -1.87 -5.63
C GLY A 185 4.40 -2.11 -6.99
N ILE A 186 3.21 -2.74 -7.01
CA ILE A 186 2.49 -3.06 -8.25
C ILE A 186 2.05 -1.80 -9.01
N ILE A 187 1.65 -0.75 -8.30
CA ILE A 187 1.28 0.51 -8.96
C ILE A 187 2.50 1.17 -9.62
N ILE A 188 3.67 1.11 -9.00
CA ILE A 188 4.92 1.59 -9.61
C ILE A 188 5.26 0.78 -10.86
N ILE A 189 5.13 -0.55 -10.80
CA ILE A 189 5.33 -1.43 -11.94
C ILE A 189 4.35 -1.08 -13.07
N LEU A 190 3.06 -0.96 -12.77
CA LEU A 190 2.05 -0.60 -13.75
C LEU A 190 2.33 0.76 -14.39
N TYR A 191 2.64 1.78 -13.59
CA TYR A 191 2.95 3.12 -14.10
C TYR A 191 4.13 3.10 -15.08
N ASN A 192 5.19 2.37 -14.74
CA ASN A 192 6.37 2.23 -15.62
C ASN A 192 6.10 1.35 -16.84
N THR A 193 5.29 0.30 -16.72
CA THR A 193 4.90 -0.56 -17.85
C THR A 193 4.12 0.25 -18.88
N LEU A 194 3.21 1.12 -18.45
CA LEU A 194 2.39 1.96 -19.32
C LEU A 194 3.18 3.03 -20.08
N GLN A 195 4.33 3.48 -19.58
CA GLN A 195 5.20 4.41 -20.31
C GLN A 195 5.90 3.75 -21.50
N TYR A 196 5.96 2.41 -21.50
CA TYR A 196 6.67 1.59 -22.48
C TYR A 196 5.86 0.30 -22.73
N GLU A 197 4.68 0.42 -23.32
CA GLU A 197 3.87 -0.75 -23.60
C GLU A 197 4.46 -1.55 -24.79
N GLN A 198 4.31 -2.86 -24.75
CA GLN A 198 4.83 -3.75 -25.78
C GLN A 198 4.09 -3.52 -27.10
N SER A 199 4.85 -3.35 -28.19
CA SER A 199 4.35 -3.29 -29.56
C SER A 199 3.84 -4.65 -30.03
#